data_69249fd933772a212286bfc290778259
#
_entry.id   69249fd933772a212286bfc290778259
#
_cell.length_a   1.000
_cell.length_b   1.000
_cell.length_c   1.000
_cell.angle_alpha   90.00
_cell.angle_beta   90.00
_cell.angle_gamma   90.00
#
_symmetry.space_group_name_H-M   'P 1'
#
loop_
_entity.id
_entity.type
_entity.pdbx_description
1 polymer ?
#
loop_
_entity_poly.entity_id
_entity_poly.type
_entity_poly.pdbx_seq_one_letter_code
_entity_poly.pdbx_strand_id
1 'polypeptide(L)'
;MTVKVGINGFGRIGRLAFRRIQEVEGLEVVAINDLTDAKQLAHLLKYDSTQGRFNGEVEVLDGAFRVNGKEVKVLANRNPEELPWGELGVDIVLECTGFFTSKEKAELHLKAGAKRVVISAPGGNDVPTVVYNVNHNILTGDETVISGASCTTNCVAPMAKALQDNFGVVEGLMTTIHAYTVDQNTLDAPHPKGDLRRARAAAANIVPNTTGAAKAIGLVIPELNGKLDGAAQRVPVPTGSLTELVTVLEKPVTAEEVNAAMKAAANESYGYTEDPLVSSDIVGITYGSLFDATQTKVMTVGDKQLVKTVSWYDNEMSYTAQLIRTLAYFASL
;
A
#
# COMPACT_ATOMS: atom_id res chain seq x y z
N MET A 1 2.55 -21.90 14.72
CA MET A 1 3.03 -22.48 13.44
C MET A 1 3.46 -21.32 12.54
N THR A 2 4.50 -21.51 11.73
CA THR A 2 4.94 -20.48 10.76
C THR A 2 4.05 -20.56 9.53
N VAL A 3 3.48 -19.44 9.10
CA VAL A 3 2.65 -19.33 7.89
C VAL A 3 3.54 -19.23 6.66
N LYS A 4 3.33 -20.11 5.70
CA LYS A 4 4.09 -20.16 4.46
C LYS A 4 3.47 -19.24 3.42
N VAL A 5 4.25 -18.27 2.93
CA VAL A 5 3.84 -17.25 1.97
C VAL A 5 4.43 -17.54 0.60
N GLY A 6 3.60 -17.52 -0.43
CA GLY A 6 4.02 -17.43 -1.83
C GLY A 6 3.86 -15.99 -2.32
N ILE A 7 4.83 -15.46 -3.08
CA ILE A 7 4.72 -14.12 -3.68
C ILE A 7 4.60 -14.28 -5.20
N ASN A 8 3.48 -13.79 -5.76
CA ASN A 8 3.30 -13.71 -7.20
C ASN A 8 3.57 -12.29 -7.69
N GLY A 9 4.64 -12.10 -8.46
CA GLY A 9 5.16 -10.80 -8.87
C GLY A 9 6.23 -10.27 -7.91
N PHE A 10 7.48 -10.26 -8.34
CA PHE A 10 8.63 -9.79 -7.56
C PHE A 10 9.12 -8.42 -8.03
N GLY A 11 8.15 -7.55 -8.36
CA GLY A 11 8.35 -6.13 -8.66
C GLY A 11 8.68 -5.32 -7.40
N ARG A 12 8.40 -4.01 -7.42
CA ARG A 12 8.66 -3.12 -6.28
C ARG A 12 8.04 -3.64 -4.98
N ILE A 13 6.73 -3.85 -4.98
CA ILE A 13 5.98 -4.26 -3.77
C ILE A 13 6.35 -5.69 -3.34
N GLY A 14 6.44 -6.64 -4.28
CA GLY A 14 6.81 -8.03 -3.94
C GLY A 14 8.18 -8.13 -3.26
N ARG A 15 9.19 -7.39 -3.74
CA ARG A 15 10.53 -7.37 -3.12
C ARG A 15 10.53 -6.71 -1.74
N LEU A 16 9.78 -5.61 -1.57
CA LEU A 16 9.70 -4.95 -0.27
C LEU A 16 8.88 -5.78 0.73
N ALA A 17 7.82 -6.45 0.27
CA ALA A 17 7.07 -7.41 1.07
C ALA A 17 7.98 -8.56 1.55
N PHE A 18 8.81 -9.08 0.64
CA PHE A 18 9.82 -10.09 1.01
C PHE A 18 10.77 -9.57 2.10
N ARG A 19 11.34 -8.37 1.92
CA ARG A 19 12.21 -7.74 2.94
C ARG A 19 11.50 -7.58 4.26
N ARG A 20 10.26 -7.08 4.25
CA ARG A 20 9.47 -6.85 5.47
C ARG A 20 9.11 -8.15 6.19
N ILE A 21 8.78 -9.21 5.46
CA ILE A 21 8.50 -10.53 6.05
C ILE A 21 9.71 -11.08 6.82
N GLN A 22 10.96 -10.77 6.41
CA GLN A 22 12.15 -11.20 7.16
C GLN A 22 12.24 -10.59 8.56
N GLU A 23 11.49 -9.52 8.84
CA GLU A 23 11.48 -8.79 10.11
C GLU A 23 10.24 -9.12 10.96
N VAL A 24 9.31 -9.93 10.45
CA VAL A 24 8.05 -10.28 11.11
C VAL A 24 8.06 -11.76 11.51
N GLU A 25 7.86 -12.03 12.80
CA GLU A 25 7.77 -13.39 13.30
C GLU A 25 6.52 -14.12 12.79
N GLY A 26 6.64 -15.41 12.59
CA GLY A 26 5.51 -16.27 12.21
C GLY A 26 5.20 -16.31 10.73
N LEU A 27 5.93 -15.59 9.88
CA LEU A 27 5.81 -15.60 8.42
C LEU A 27 7.09 -16.12 7.75
N GLU A 28 6.94 -16.86 6.65
CA GLU A 28 8.08 -17.34 5.85
C GLU A 28 7.72 -17.37 4.37
N VAL A 29 8.54 -16.70 3.54
CA VAL A 29 8.42 -16.81 2.08
C VAL A 29 9.11 -18.09 1.62
N VAL A 30 8.35 -18.99 1.01
CA VAL A 30 8.87 -20.28 0.53
C VAL A 30 9.09 -20.31 -0.99
N ALA A 31 8.36 -19.48 -1.73
CA ALA A 31 8.52 -19.38 -3.17
C ALA A 31 8.08 -18.01 -3.71
N ILE A 32 8.66 -17.67 -4.85
CA ILE A 32 8.35 -16.46 -5.62
C ILE A 32 8.07 -16.91 -7.05
N ASN A 33 7.07 -16.29 -7.68
CA ASN A 33 6.82 -16.41 -9.10
C ASN A 33 7.03 -15.07 -9.79
N ASP A 34 7.92 -15.02 -10.79
CA ASP A 34 8.12 -13.86 -11.67
C ASP A 34 8.63 -14.34 -13.02
N LEU A 35 8.42 -13.57 -14.09
CA LEU A 35 8.75 -13.98 -15.45
C LEU A 35 10.20 -13.68 -15.84
N THR A 36 11.12 -13.80 -14.87
CA THR A 36 12.56 -13.64 -15.08
C THR A 36 13.37 -14.63 -14.22
N ASP A 37 14.68 -14.63 -14.35
CA ASP A 37 15.57 -15.60 -13.68
C ASP A 37 15.92 -15.19 -12.24
N ALA A 38 16.31 -16.19 -11.45
CA ALA A 38 16.69 -16.03 -10.05
C ALA A 38 17.84 -15.04 -9.83
N LYS A 39 18.80 -14.94 -10.78
CA LYS A 39 19.96 -14.05 -10.68
C LYS A 39 19.53 -12.59 -10.71
N GLN A 40 18.64 -12.22 -11.64
CA GLN A 40 18.12 -10.85 -11.73
C GLN A 40 17.28 -10.50 -10.49
N LEU A 41 16.39 -11.41 -10.05
CA LEU A 41 15.55 -11.19 -8.88
C LEU A 41 16.38 -11.03 -7.61
N ALA A 42 17.37 -11.89 -7.39
CA ALA A 42 18.29 -11.80 -6.25
C ALA A 42 19.12 -10.49 -6.27
N HIS A 43 19.58 -10.06 -7.45
CA HIS A 43 20.30 -8.79 -7.58
C HIS A 43 19.42 -7.60 -7.19
N LEU A 44 18.18 -7.53 -7.71
CA LEU A 44 17.22 -6.48 -7.39
C LEU A 44 16.68 -6.55 -5.96
N LEU A 45 16.68 -7.71 -5.32
CA LEU A 45 16.40 -7.84 -3.89
C LEU A 45 17.53 -7.22 -3.06
N LYS A 46 18.80 -7.47 -3.47
CA LYS A 46 19.98 -7.02 -2.75
C LYS A 46 20.22 -5.52 -2.88
N TYR A 47 19.99 -4.95 -4.06
CA TYR A 47 20.27 -3.54 -4.36
C TYR A 47 19.00 -2.85 -4.82
N ASP A 48 18.65 -1.76 -4.16
CA ASP A 48 17.47 -0.98 -4.47
C ASP A 48 17.81 0.52 -4.46
N SER A 49 17.48 1.21 -5.54
CA SER A 49 17.85 2.61 -5.74
C SER A 49 17.08 3.57 -4.81
N THR A 50 15.91 3.16 -4.33
CA THR A 50 15.06 3.97 -3.46
C THR A 50 15.12 3.53 -2.00
N GLN A 51 15.12 2.22 -1.76
CA GLN A 51 15.04 1.63 -0.41
C GLN A 51 16.42 1.16 0.10
N GLY A 52 17.48 1.39 -0.67
CA GLY A 52 18.83 1.03 -0.27
C GLY A 52 19.12 -0.46 -0.30
N ARG A 53 20.31 -0.81 0.18
CA ARG A 53 20.79 -2.20 0.20
C ARG A 53 20.00 -3.03 1.21
N PHE A 54 19.64 -4.26 0.82
CA PHE A 54 19.05 -5.23 1.72
C PHE A 54 20.02 -5.59 2.86
N ASN A 55 19.53 -5.55 4.08
CA ASN A 55 20.31 -5.94 5.26
C ASN A 55 20.19 -7.45 5.49
N GLY A 56 20.94 -8.22 4.71
CA GLY A 56 20.97 -9.68 4.80
C GLY A 56 21.84 -10.29 3.70
N GLU A 57 22.03 -11.60 3.81
CA GLU A 57 22.77 -12.38 2.84
C GLU A 57 21.86 -12.90 1.75
N VAL A 58 22.28 -12.78 0.48
CA VAL A 58 21.54 -13.30 -0.68
C VAL A 58 22.53 -14.07 -1.55
N GLU A 59 22.27 -15.36 -1.73
CA GLU A 59 23.03 -16.29 -2.56
C GLU A 59 22.14 -16.80 -3.71
N VAL A 60 22.65 -16.79 -4.92
CA VAL A 60 21.93 -17.28 -6.11
C VAL A 60 22.17 -18.80 -6.24
N LEU A 61 21.10 -19.55 -6.41
CA LEU A 61 21.11 -20.98 -6.67
C LEU A 61 20.47 -21.27 -8.04
N ASP A 62 20.56 -22.51 -8.51
CA ASP A 62 19.84 -22.93 -9.71
C ASP A 62 18.33 -23.02 -9.44
N GLY A 63 17.53 -22.20 -10.12
CA GLY A 63 16.08 -22.12 -9.93
C GLY A 63 15.62 -21.60 -8.57
N ALA A 64 16.51 -21.03 -7.75
CA ALA A 64 16.22 -20.52 -6.42
C ALA A 64 17.21 -19.42 -6.00
N PHE A 65 16.97 -18.82 -4.87
CA PHE A 65 18.00 -18.11 -4.11
C PHE A 65 17.88 -18.40 -2.62
N ARG A 66 18.98 -18.22 -1.89
CA ARG A 66 19.00 -18.39 -0.43
C ARG A 66 19.13 -17.04 0.22
N VAL A 67 18.27 -16.75 1.19
CA VAL A 67 18.30 -15.50 1.95
C VAL A 67 18.44 -15.84 3.43
N ASN A 68 19.49 -15.32 4.08
CA ASN A 68 19.76 -15.56 5.49
C ASN A 68 19.77 -17.07 5.83
N GLY A 69 20.32 -17.90 4.94
CA GLY A 69 20.37 -19.36 5.10
C GLY A 69 19.11 -20.14 4.68
N LYS A 70 17.99 -19.46 4.37
CA LYS A 70 16.74 -20.10 3.95
C LYS A 70 16.61 -20.08 2.43
N GLU A 71 16.24 -21.21 1.85
CA GLU A 71 16.02 -21.33 0.41
C GLU A 71 14.62 -20.85 0.01
N VAL A 72 14.55 -20.09 -1.06
CA VAL A 72 13.32 -19.57 -1.66
C VAL A 72 13.29 -20.00 -3.13
N LYS A 73 12.30 -20.80 -3.51
CA LYS A 73 12.13 -21.23 -4.90
C LYS A 73 11.73 -20.08 -5.81
N VAL A 74 12.29 -20.07 -7.01
CA VAL A 74 11.94 -19.11 -8.06
C VAL A 74 11.21 -19.85 -9.17
N LEU A 75 9.96 -19.46 -9.38
CA LEU A 75 9.06 -20.00 -10.40
C LEU A 75 8.91 -18.96 -11.51
N ALA A 76 8.59 -19.40 -12.73
CA ALA A 76 8.41 -18.54 -13.90
C ALA A 76 7.20 -18.99 -14.75
N ASN A 77 6.01 -18.92 -14.18
CA ASN A 77 4.77 -19.29 -14.85
C ASN A 77 3.81 -18.10 -14.95
N ARG A 78 3.25 -17.88 -16.14
CA ARG A 78 2.26 -16.83 -16.41
C ARG A 78 0.87 -17.15 -15.86
N ASN A 79 0.52 -18.44 -15.81
CA ASN A 79 -0.79 -18.90 -15.34
C ASN A 79 -0.72 -19.23 -13.85
N PRO A 80 -1.39 -18.46 -12.97
CA PRO A 80 -1.39 -18.74 -11.54
C PRO A 80 -1.95 -20.11 -11.16
N GLU A 81 -2.86 -20.66 -11.94
CA GLU A 81 -3.49 -21.96 -11.70
C GLU A 81 -2.51 -23.13 -11.84
N GLU A 82 -1.40 -22.93 -12.56
CA GLU A 82 -0.36 -23.94 -12.79
C GLU A 82 0.80 -23.84 -11.78
N LEU A 83 0.73 -22.91 -10.83
CA LEU A 83 1.77 -22.74 -9.81
C LEU A 83 1.64 -23.84 -8.74
N PRO A 84 2.75 -24.43 -8.27
CA PRO A 84 2.70 -25.57 -7.33
C PRO A 84 2.49 -25.13 -5.87
N TRP A 85 1.54 -24.22 -5.60
CA TRP A 85 1.31 -23.70 -4.27
C TRP A 85 0.94 -24.79 -3.27
N GLY A 86 0.08 -25.73 -3.67
CA GLY A 86 -0.31 -26.87 -2.82
C GLY A 86 0.86 -27.78 -2.48
N GLU A 87 1.73 -28.11 -3.46
CA GLU A 87 2.91 -28.97 -3.27
C GLU A 87 3.94 -28.30 -2.34
N LEU A 88 4.07 -26.96 -2.40
CA LEU A 88 4.96 -26.17 -1.56
C LEU A 88 4.38 -25.89 -0.17
N GLY A 89 3.10 -26.25 0.04
CA GLY A 89 2.38 -26.02 1.27
C GLY A 89 2.15 -24.54 1.56
N VAL A 90 1.94 -23.72 0.52
CA VAL A 90 1.69 -22.29 0.66
C VAL A 90 0.34 -22.07 1.33
N ASP A 91 0.34 -21.36 2.45
CA ASP A 91 -0.88 -20.98 3.17
C ASP A 91 -1.52 -19.75 2.54
N ILE A 92 -0.72 -18.72 2.26
CA ILE A 92 -1.19 -17.45 1.71
C ILE A 92 -0.36 -17.04 0.51
N VAL A 93 -1.02 -16.68 -0.58
CA VAL A 93 -0.37 -16.01 -1.71
C VAL A 93 -0.53 -14.50 -1.57
N LEU A 94 0.59 -13.78 -1.67
CA LEU A 94 0.61 -12.34 -1.84
C LEU A 94 0.68 -12.01 -3.33
N GLU A 95 -0.43 -11.51 -3.88
CA GLU A 95 -0.55 -11.16 -5.30
C GLU A 95 -0.04 -9.74 -5.56
N CYS A 96 1.15 -9.63 -6.18
CA CYS A 96 1.87 -8.37 -6.40
C CYS A 96 2.09 -8.04 -7.89
N THR A 97 1.47 -8.75 -8.83
CA THR A 97 1.67 -8.51 -10.26
C THR A 97 0.87 -7.32 -10.78
N GLY A 98 -0.23 -6.95 -10.12
CA GLY A 98 -1.21 -5.98 -10.59
C GLY A 98 -2.10 -6.47 -11.75
N PHE A 99 -2.02 -7.76 -12.14
CA PHE A 99 -2.84 -8.34 -13.21
C PHE A 99 -4.02 -9.17 -12.68
N PHE A 100 -3.87 -9.80 -11.52
CA PHE A 100 -4.86 -10.71 -10.93
C PHE A 100 -5.57 -10.05 -9.76
N THR A 101 -6.15 -8.86 -10.00
CA THR A 101 -6.72 -8.00 -8.97
C THR A 101 -8.21 -8.17 -8.72
N SER A 102 -8.95 -8.90 -9.58
CA SER A 102 -10.34 -9.27 -9.32
C SER A 102 -10.43 -10.56 -8.53
N LYS A 103 -11.56 -10.79 -7.84
CA LYS A 103 -11.81 -12.04 -7.10
C LYS A 103 -11.59 -13.27 -7.97
N GLU A 104 -12.24 -13.32 -9.15
CA GLU A 104 -12.14 -14.43 -10.10
C GLU A 104 -10.69 -14.74 -10.49
N LYS A 105 -9.88 -13.71 -10.77
CA LYS A 105 -8.48 -13.88 -11.15
C LYS A 105 -7.61 -14.31 -9.96
N ALA A 106 -7.84 -13.76 -8.78
CA ALA A 106 -7.10 -14.12 -7.59
C ALA A 106 -7.40 -15.56 -7.13
N GLU A 107 -8.63 -16.05 -7.35
CA GLU A 107 -9.03 -17.42 -7.05
C GLU A 107 -8.26 -18.47 -7.86
N LEU A 108 -7.57 -18.10 -8.94
CA LEU A 108 -6.67 -19.03 -9.66
C LEU A 108 -5.54 -19.55 -8.73
N HIS A 109 -5.10 -18.75 -7.77
CA HIS A 109 -4.14 -19.20 -6.78
C HIS A 109 -4.73 -20.24 -5.81
N LEU A 110 -6.03 -20.14 -5.48
CA LEU A 110 -6.72 -21.15 -4.66
C LEU A 110 -6.82 -22.48 -5.41
N LYS A 111 -7.12 -22.45 -6.72
CA LYS A 111 -7.13 -23.63 -7.57
C LYS A 111 -5.75 -24.30 -7.63
N ALA A 112 -4.68 -23.53 -7.55
CA ALA A 112 -3.29 -23.97 -7.47
C ALA A 112 -2.91 -24.53 -6.08
N GLY A 113 -3.83 -24.52 -5.12
CA GLY A 113 -3.66 -25.13 -3.79
C GLY A 113 -3.25 -24.18 -2.67
N ALA A 114 -3.22 -22.87 -2.91
CA ALA A 114 -3.10 -21.89 -1.81
C ALA A 114 -4.41 -21.86 -1.02
N LYS A 115 -4.34 -21.58 0.30
CA LYS A 115 -5.53 -21.51 1.14
C LYS A 115 -6.19 -20.13 1.11
N ARG A 116 -5.41 -19.08 1.00
CA ARG A 116 -5.84 -17.67 1.02
C ARG A 116 -5.02 -16.81 0.06
N VAL A 117 -5.57 -15.67 -0.35
CA VAL A 117 -4.90 -14.69 -1.23
C VAL A 117 -5.06 -13.29 -0.68
N VAL A 118 -3.98 -12.53 -0.63
CA VAL A 118 -3.98 -11.09 -0.34
C VAL A 118 -3.55 -10.35 -1.61
N ILE A 119 -4.43 -9.52 -2.15
CA ILE A 119 -4.17 -8.71 -3.34
C ILE A 119 -3.51 -7.39 -2.92
N SER A 120 -2.35 -7.07 -3.48
CA SER A 120 -1.60 -5.83 -3.21
C SER A 120 -2.09 -4.63 -4.05
N ALA A 121 -3.36 -4.56 -4.30
CA ALA A 121 -4.03 -3.52 -5.10
C ALA A 121 -5.52 -3.48 -4.76
N PRO A 122 -6.28 -2.43 -5.16
CA PRO A 122 -7.73 -2.45 -5.07
C PRO A 122 -8.34 -3.67 -5.77
N GLY A 123 -9.17 -4.43 -5.05
CA GLY A 123 -9.73 -5.72 -5.50
C GLY A 123 -11.13 -5.63 -6.14
N GLY A 124 -11.66 -4.43 -6.34
CA GLY A 124 -13.06 -4.24 -6.76
C GLY A 124 -14.05 -4.38 -5.59
N ASN A 125 -15.34 -4.41 -5.90
CA ASN A 125 -16.41 -4.44 -4.89
C ASN A 125 -16.67 -5.84 -4.30
N ASP A 126 -16.19 -6.88 -4.98
CA ASP A 126 -16.44 -8.28 -4.62
C ASP A 126 -15.38 -8.85 -3.69
N VAL A 127 -14.38 -8.04 -3.35
CA VAL A 127 -13.27 -8.42 -2.47
C VAL A 127 -13.26 -7.47 -1.26
N PRO A 128 -13.27 -7.98 -0.02
CA PRO A 128 -13.11 -7.15 1.16
C PRO A 128 -11.85 -6.29 1.07
N THR A 129 -12.04 -4.97 1.15
CA THR A 129 -10.94 -3.99 1.13
C THR A 129 -10.56 -3.65 2.55
N VAL A 130 -9.31 -3.93 2.91
CA VAL A 130 -8.81 -3.84 4.29
C VAL A 130 -7.69 -2.81 4.39
N VAL A 131 -7.83 -1.93 5.37
CA VAL A 131 -6.76 -1.06 5.88
C VAL A 131 -6.53 -1.42 7.35
N TYR A 132 -5.31 -1.91 7.66
CA TYR A 132 -4.98 -2.32 9.02
C TYR A 132 -5.11 -1.17 10.01
N ASN A 133 -5.63 -1.46 11.22
CA ASN A 133 -5.99 -0.48 12.26
C ASN A 133 -7.10 0.53 11.88
N VAL A 134 -7.78 0.32 10.75
CA VAL A 134 -8.98 1.11 10.40
C VAL A 134 -10.21 0.20 10.36
N ASN A 135 -10.17 -0.86 9.54
CA ASN A 135 -11.30 -1.79 9.39
C ASN A 135 -10.90 -3.28 9.33
N HIS A 136 -9.68 -3.64 9.71
CA HIS A 136 -9.22 -5.05 9.64
C HIS A 136 -10.11 -6.03 10.42
N ASN A 137 -10.83 -5.54 11.42
CA ASN A 137 -11.78 -6.29 12.24
C ASN A 137 -13.06 -6.72 11.50
N ILE A 138 -13.25 -6.31 10.24
CA ILE A 138 -14.33 -6.85 9.39
C ILE A 138 -14.07 -8.30 8.97
N LEU A 139 -12.81 -8.73 9.03
CA LEU A 139 -12.43 -10.09 8.67
C LEU A 139 -12.86 -11.09 9.75
N THR A 140 -13.50 -12.16 9.31
CA THR A 140 -14.04 -13.23 10.17
C THR A 140 -13.18 -14.50 10.15
N GLY A 141 -12.30 -14.63 9.17
CA GLY A 141 -11.50 -15.83 8.89
C GLY A 141 -12.11 -16.75 7.82
N ASP A 142 -13.34 -16.49 7.40
CA ASP A 142 -14.03 -17.24 6.32
C ASP A 142 -13.62 -16.76 4.93
N GLU A 143 -13.03 -15.57 4.84
CA GLU A 143 -12.58 -15.01 3.57
C GLU A 143 -11.41 -15.80 3.01
N THR A 144 -11.43 -16.01 1.69
CA THR A 144 -10.31 -16.65 0.97
C THR A 144 -9.49 -15.66 0.17
N VAL A 145 -10.09 -14.51 -0.22
CA VAL A 145 -9.43 -13.44 -0.99
C VAL A 145 -9.76 -12.10 -0.34
N ILE A 146 -8.73 -11.32 -0.04
CA ILE A 146 -8.86 -9.95 0.47
C ILE A 146 -7.97 -8.99 -0.32
N SER A 147 -8.29 -7.69 -0.25
CA SER A 147 -7.48 -6.61 -0.83
C SER A 147 -6.86 -5.75 0.26
N GLY A 148 -5.55 -5.48 0.17
CA GLY A 148 -4.84 -4.51 1.00
C GLY A 148 -5.04 -3.05 0.56
N ALA A 149 -6.04 -2.75 -0.28
CA ALA A 149 -6.32 -1.42 -0.83
C ALA A 149 -5.14 -0.84 -1.64
N SER A 150 -5.05 0.49 -1.76
CA SER A 150 -3.93 1.20 -2.36
C SER A 150 -3.05 1.88 -1.30
N CYS A 151 -1.85 2.30 -1.69
CA CYS A 151 -0.95 3.07 -0.81
C CYS A 151 -1.59 4.37 -0.33
N THR A 152 -2.26 5.09 -1.22
CA THR A 152 -2.95 6.34 -0.89
C THR A 152 -4.15 6.10 0.02
N THR A 153 -4.92 5.02 -0.18
CA THR A 153 -6.03 4.64 0.71
C THR A 153 -5.52 4.33 2.11
N ASN A 154 -4.41 3.60 2.23
CA ASN A 154 -3.77 3.31 3.53
C ASN A 154 -3.25 4.57 4.24
N CYS A 155 -2.86 5.61 3.49
CA CYS A 155 -2.45 6.90 4.06
C CYS A 155 -3.66 7.72 4.53
N VAL A 156 -4.69 7.88 3.69
CA VAL A 156 -5.78 8.80 4.00
C VAL A 156 -6.80 8.22 4.98
N ALA A 157 -7.00 6.89 4.99
CA ALA A 157 -8.03 6.25 5.81
C ALA A 157 -7.90 6.52 7.32
N PRO A 158 -6.75 6.35 7.98
CA PRO A 158 -6.64 6.61 9.41
C PRO A 158 -6.84 8.10 9.74
N MET A 159 -6.36 9.02 8.90
CA MET A 159 -6.56 10.46 9.05
C MET A 159 -8.06 10.83 8.91
N ALA A 160 -8.72 10.32 7.88
CA ALA A 160 -10.15 10.54 7.65
C ALA A 160 -11.01 9.93 8.77
N LYS A 161 -10.62 8.74 9.29
CA LYS A 161 -11.30 8.11 10.41
C LYS A 161 -11.20 8.94 11.69
N ALA A 162 -10.01 9.45 12.00
CA ALA A 162 -9.82 10.31 13.18
C ALA A 162 -10.66 11.60 13.08
N LEU A 163 -10.77 12.23 11.90
CA LEU A 163 -11.65 13.37 11.66
C LEU A 163 -13.13 12.99 11.83
N GLN A 164 -13.56 11.88 11.23
CA GLN A 164 -14.93 11.40 11.29
C GLN A 164 -15.36 11.10 12.73
N ASP A 165 -14.53 10.34 13.46
CA ASP A 165 -14.87 9.87 14.81
C ASP A 165 -14.95 11.02 15.84
N ASN A 166 -14.13 12.07 15.67
CA ASN A 166 -14.06 13.17 16.64
C ASN A 166 -14.95 14.36 16.27
N PHE A 167 -15.07 14.67 14.98
CA PHE A 167 -15.66 15.94 14.55
C PHE A 167 -16.81 15.79 13.55
N GLY A 168 -16.97 14.62 12.93
CA GLY A 168 -17.91 14.39 11.84
C GLY A 168 -17.46 15.07 10.54
N VAL A 169 -17.30 14.31 9.47
CA VAL A 169 -16.95 14.83 8.14
C VAL A 169 -18.22 15.01 7.32
N VAL A 170 -18.45 16.25 6.86
CA VAL A 170 -19.58 16.57 5.96
C VAL A 170 -19.19 16.23 4.52
N GLU A 171 -18.08 16.81 4.05
CA GLU A 171 -17.53 16.61 2.71
C GLU A 171 -16.04 16.95 2.69
N GLY A 172 -15.33 16.52 1.63
CA GLY A 172 -13.93 16.87 1.49
C GLY A 172 -13.34 16.54 0.14
N LEU A 173 -12.22 17.22 -0.15
CA LEU A 173 -11.39 16.99 -1.32
C LEU A 173 -9.98 16.55 -0.90
N MET A 174 -9.52 15.47 -1.50
CA MET A 174 -8.19 14.92 -1.29
C MET A 174 -7.30 15.25 -2.50
N THR A 175 -6.10 15.72 -2.24
CA THR A 175 -5.03 15.77 -3.24
C THR A 175 -3.84 14.99 -2.75
N THR A 176 -3.42 13.98 -3.49
CA THR A 176 -2.13 13.33 -3.20
C THR A 176 -1.05 13.86 -4.13
N ILE A 177 0.03 14.37 -3.53
CA ILE A 177 1.29 14.68 -4.21
C ILE A 177 2.13 13.41 -4.12
N HIS A 178 2.18 12.68 -5.23
CA HIS A 178 2.63 11.30 -5.27
C HIS A 178 3.91 11.13 -6.09
N ALA A 179 4.84 10.36 -5.58
CA ALA A 179 6.01 9.93 -6.35
C ALA A 179 5.59 9.23 -7.65
N TYR A 180 6.43 9.27 -8.68
CA TYR A 180 6.17 8.50 -9.89
C TYR A 180 6.25 6.99 -9.62
N THR A 181 5.54 6.21 -10.41
CA THR A 181 5.50 4.75 -10.30
C THR A 181 5.70 4.09 -11.65
N VAL A 182 5.92 2.78 -11.68
CA VAL A 182 6.22 2.00 -12.91
C VAL A 182 5.10 2.02 -13.96
N ASP A 183 3.93 2.53 -13.65
CA ASP A 183 2.83 2.75 -14.59
C ASP A 183 3.02 4.02 -15.45
N GLN A 184 4.06 4.80 -15.21
CA GLN A 184 4.43 5.96 -16.00
C GLN A 184 5.66 5.66 -16.87
N ASN A 185 5.70 6.25 -18.06
CA ASN A 185 6.86 6.09 -18.94
C ASN A 185 8.08 6.85 -18.40
N THR A 186 9.26 6.29 -18.55
CA THR A 186 10.52 6.94 -18.21
C THR A 186 10.80 8.11 -19.15
N LEU A 187 10.57 7.93 -20.46
CA LEU A 187 10.63 8.94 -21.52
C LEU A 187 9.31 8.99 -22.27
N ASP A 188 9.08 10.05 -23.05
CA ASP A 188 7.88 10.21 -23.86
C ASP A 188 7.74 9.03 -24.84
N ALA A 189 6.68 8.23 -24.66
CA ALA A 189 6.37 7.07 -25.51
C ALA A 189 4.90 6.69 -25.39
N PRO A 190 4.33 5.95 -26.36
CA PRO A 190 2.97 5.46 -26.25
C PRO A 190 2.75 4.65 -24.94
N HIS A 191 1.65 4.95 -24.25
CA HIS A 191 1.29 4.26 -23.02
C HIS A 191 0.37 3.06 -23.33
N PRO A 192 0.58 1.86 -22.74
CA PRO A 192 -0.20 0.65 -23.06
C PRO A 192 -1.71 0.76 -22.89
N LYS A 193 -2.17 1.64 -21.98
CA LYS A 193 -3.59 1.91 -21.71
C LYS A 193 -4.10 3.19 -22.41
N GLY A 194 -3.31 3.80 -23.31
CA GLY A 194 -3.69 5.03 -24.02
C GLY A 194 -3.74 6.30 -23.16
N ASP A 195 -3.20 6.28 -21.94
CA ASP A 195 -3.16 7.46 -21.07
C ASP A 195 -2.10 8.45 -21.56
N LEU A 196 -2.54 9.59 -22.10
CA LEU A 196 -1.68 10.62 -22.70
C LEU A 196 -0.79 11.33 -21.66
N ARG A 197 -1.18 11.38 -20.40
CA ARG A 197 -0.40 11.99 -19.32
C ARG A 197 0.68 11.04 -18.81
N ARG A 198 0.34 9.76 -18.57
CA ARG A 198 1.30 8.73 -18.19
C ARG A 198 2.27 8.35 -19.32
N ALA A 199 1.97 8.75 -20.57
CA ALA A 199 2.84 8.61 -21.72
C ALA A 199 4.07 9.55 -21.68
N ARG A 200 4.09 10.52 -20.76
CA ARG A 200 5.15 11.53 -20.66
C ARG A 200 6.21 11.11 -19.63
N ALA A 201 7.42 11.67 -19.83
CA ALA A 201 8.59 11.40 -18.99
C ALA A 201 8.33 11.69 -17.50
N ALA A 202 8.31 10.64 -16.67
CA ALA A 202 7.92 10.69 -15.27
C ALA A 202 8.83 11.59 -14.42
N ALA A 203 10.15 11.50 -14.64
CA ALA A 203 11.14 12.25 -13.86
C ALA A 203 11.32 13.72 -14.30
N ALA A 204 10.59 14.18 -15.35
CA ALA A 204 10.70 15.52 -15.88
C ALA A 204 9.40 16.34 -15.74
N ASN A 205 8.31 15.76 -15.24
CA ASN A 205 7.00 16.40 -15.27
C ASN A 205 6.24 16.26 -13.96
N ILE A 206 5.41 17.26 -13.64
CA ILE A 206 4.25 17.09 -12.76
C ILE A 206 3.12 16.55 -13.64
N VAL A 207 2.60 15.36 -13.28
CA VAL A 207 1.60 14.65 -14.09
C VAL A 207 0.29 14.52 -13.33
N PRO A 208 -0.76 15.30 -13.68
CA PRO A 208 -2.08 15.15 -13.08
C PRO A 208 -2.69 13.80 -13.44
N ASN A 209 -3.22 13.10 -12.43
CA ASN A 209 -3.86 11.79 -12.58
C ASN A 209 -5.15 11.70 -11.77
N THR A 210 -6.07 10.90 -12.25
CA THR A 210 -7.19 10.44 -11.42
C THR A 210 -6.70 9.45 -10.37
N THR A 211 -7.38 9.41 -9.24
CA THR A 211 -7.16 8.40 -8.20
C THR A 211 -8.50 7.86 -7.71
N GLY A 212 -8.58 6.54 -7.54
CA GLY A 212 -9.73 5.90 -6.90
C GLY A 212 -9.66 5.89 -5.37
N ALA A 213 -8.58 6.44 -4.78
CA ALA A 213 -8.34 6.33 -3.34
C ALA A 213 -9.41 7.02 -2.50
N ALA A 214 -9.87 8.21 -2.90
CA ALA A 214 -10.93 8.92 -2.17
C ALA A 214 -12.26 8.14 -2.17
N LYS A 215 -12.63 7.57 -3.32
CA LYS A 215 -13.84 6.72 -3.43
C LYS A 215 -13.70 5.41 -2.64
N ALA A 216 -12.48 4.85 -2.61
CA ALA A 216 -12.19 3.62 -1.85
C ALA A 216 -12.30 3.83 -0.33
N ILE A 217 -12.26 5.07 0.17
CA ILE A 217 -12.49 5.35 1.60
C ILE A 217 -13.88 4.90 2.03
N GLY A 218 -14.90 5.06 1.19
CA GLY A 218 -16.24 4.58 1.48
C GLY A 218 -16.37 3.06 1.64
N LEU A 219 -15.42 2.27 1.08
CA LEU A 219 -15.37 0.83 1.29
C LEU A 219 -14.75 0.46 2.65
N VAL A 220 -13.90 1.33 3.18
CA VAL A 220 -13.15 1.13 4.43
C VAL A 220 -13.85 1.79 5.61
N ILE A 221 -14.46 2.95 5.39
CA ILE A 221 -15.19 3.75 6.35
C ILE A 221 -16.56 4.07 5.72
N PRO A 222 -17.59 3.23 5.93
CA PRO A 222 -18.89 3.37 5.26
C PRO A 222 -19.59 4.72 5.47
N GLU A 223 -19.35 5.37 6.60
CA GLU A 223 -19.92 6.69 6.94
C GLU A 223 -19.40 7.82 6.03
N LEU A 224 -18.25 7.58 5.35
CA LEU A 224 -17.64 8.52 4.41
C LEU A 224 -17.97 8.22 2.93
N ASN A 225 -18.84 7.23 2.69
CA ASN A 225 -19.22 6.88 1.32
C ASN A 225 -19.88 8.07 0.61
N GLY A 226 -19.31 8.50 -0.52
CA GLY A 226 -19.80 9.62 -1.32
C GLY A 226 -19.46 11.01 -0.78
N LYS A 227 -18.80 11.11 0.40
CA LYS A 227 -18.43 12.41 1.01
C LYS A 227 -17.06 12.91 0.56
N LEU A 228 -16.20 12.05 0.04
CA LEU A 228 -14.83 12.39 -0.37
C LEU A 228 -14.63 12.14 -1.87
N ASP A 229 -13.97 13.08 -2.54
CA ASP A 229 -13.42 12.90 -3.90
C ASP A 229 -11.98 13.42 -3.93
N GLY A 230 -11.26 13.20 -5.04
CA GLY A 230 -9.88 13.67 -5.10
C GLY A 230 -9.13 13.34 -6.38
N ALA A 231 -7.89 13.84 -6.42
CA ALA A 231 -6.98 13.69 -7.54
C ALA A 231 -5.55 13.42 -7.05
N ALA A 232 -4.70 12.98 -7.98
CA ALA A 232 -3.27 12.79 -7.76
C ALA A 232 -2.46 13.75 -8.63
N GLN A 233 -1.36 14.27 -8.09
CA GLN A 233 -0.32 14.96 -8.83
C GLN A 233 0.95 14.13 -8.72
N ARG A 234 1.37 13.46 -9.81
CA ARG A 234 2.63 12.72 -9.83
C ARG A 234 3.79 13.71 -9.99
N VAL A 235 4.80 13.58 -9.13
CA VAL A 235 5.95 14.50 -9.08
C VAL A 235 7.26 13.75 -9.30
N PRO A 236 8.35 14.45 -9.73
CA PRO A 236 9.62 13.82 -10.09
C PRO A 236 10.46 13.37 -8.88
N VAL A 237 9.88 12.55 -8.00
CA VAL A 237 10.59 11.88 -6.90
C VAL A 237 10.36 10.37 -6.97
N PRO A 238 11.35 9.52 -6.64
CA PRO A 238 11.26 8.07 -6.84
C PRO A 238 10.35 7.37 -5.82
N THR A 239 10.27 7.90 -4.61
CA THR A 239 9.35 7.49 -3.55
C THR A 239 9.20 8.61 -2.53
N GLY A 240 8.24 8.51 -1.61
CA GLY A 240 7.90 9.57 -0.68
C GLY A 240 6.79 10.47 -1.22
N SER A 241 5.60 10.28 -0.69
CA SER A 241 4.36 10.93 -1.10
C SER A 241 3.68 11.57 0.10
N LEU A 242 2.78 12.52 -0.15
CA LEU A 242 1.91 13.07 0.88
C LEU A 242 0.47 13.17 0.37
N THR A 243 -0.47 13.14 1.29
CA THR A 243 -1.89 13.38 1.00
C THR A 243 -2.36 14.60 1.79
N GLU A 244 -2.88 15.60 1.09
CA GLU A 244 -3.67 16.68 1.66
C GLU A 244 -5.14 16.29 1.64
N LEU A 245 -5.84 16.49 2.76
CA LEU A 245 -7.27 16.33 2.88
C LEU A 245 -7.88 17.63 3.40
N VAL A 246 -8.68 18.28 2.55
CA VAL A 246 -9.42 19.49 2.92
C VAL A 246 -10.86 19.09 3.17
N THR A 247 -11.37 19.33 4.39
CA THR A 247 -12.71 18.91 4.81
C THR A 247 -13.53 20.05 5.38
N VAL A 248 -14.85 19.91 5.25
CA VAL A 248 -15.84 20.58 6.06
C VAL A 248 -16.25 19.60 7.17
N LEU A 249 -16.19 20.03 8.42
CA LEU A 249 -16.56 19.23 9.59
C LEU A 249 -17.91 19.68 10.16
N GLU A 250 -18.59 18.78 10.85
CA GLU A 250 -19.88 19.09 11.52
C GLU A 250 -19.68 20.02 12.71
N LYS A 251 -18.52 19.92 13.39
CA LYS A 251 -18.19 20.74 14.56
C LYS A 251 -17.12 21.77 14.18
N PRO A 252 -17.24 23.02 14.62
CA PRO A 252 -16.14 23.97 14.51
C PRO A 252 -14.95 23.50 15.36
N VAL A 253 -13.75 23.69 14.85
CA VAL A 253 -12.51 23.21 15.46
C VAL A 253 -11.39 24.25 15.37
N THR A 254 -10.37 24.09 16.21
CA THR A 254 -9.08 24.74 16.06
C THR A 254 -8.02 23.74 15.51
N ALA A 255 -6.89 24.26 15.04
CA ALA A 255 -5.79 23.39 14.58
C ALA A 255 -5.22 22.53 15.73
N GLU A 256 -5.18 23.09 16.93
CA GLU A 256 -4.72 22.39 18.14
C GLU A 256 -5.65 21.22 18.52
N GLU A 257 -6.97 21.39 18.41
CA GLU A 257 -7.94 20.32 18.66
C GLU A 257 -7.80 19.20 17.63
N VAL A 258 -7.64 19.54 16.35
CA VAL A 258 -7.39 18.56 15.29
C VAL A 258 -6.09 17.80 15.56
N ASN A 259 -4.99 18.49 15.84
CA ASN A 259 -3.69 17.87 16.13
C ASN A 259 -3.75 16.97 17.37
N ALA A 260 -4.49 17.37 18.41
CA ALA A 260 -4.68 16.56 19.61
C ALA A 260 -5.46 15.26 19.30
N ALA A 261 -6.50 15.32 18.48
CA ALA A 261 -7.25 14.14 18.04
C ALA A 261 -6.37 13.18 17.21
N MET A 262 -5.56 13.72 16.30
CA MET A 262 -4.62 12.92 15.49
C MET A 262 -3.54 12.27 16.36
N LYS A 263 -2.99 13.00 17.33
CA LYS A 263 -2.01 12.46 18.27
C LYS A 263 -2.59 11.35 19.13
N ALA A 264 -3.84 11.50 19.58
CA ALA A 264 -4.55 10.47 20.35
C ALA A 264 -4.87 9.21 19.52
N ALA A 265 -5.05 9.35 18.20
CA ALA A 265 -5.28 8.25 17.27
C ALA A 265 -4.00 7.52 16.84
N ALA A 266 -2.81 8.03 17.17
CA ALA A 266 -1.53 7.46 16.77
C ALA A 266 -1.32 6.05 17.35
N ASN A 267 -0.74 5.17 16.52
CA ASN A 267 -0.44 3.77 16.86
C ASN A 267 0.70 3.26 15.96
N GLU A 268 0.99 1.96 15.97
CA GLU A 268 2.09 1.37 15.19
C GLU A 268 1.92 1.46 13.67
N SER A 269 0.73 1.80 13.18
CA SER A 269 0.45 1.96 11.74
C SER A 269 0.09 3.40 11.34
N TYR A 270 -0.27 4.24 12.31
CA TYR A 270 -0.57 5.66 12.14
C TYR A 270 0.31 6.51 13.04
N GLY A 271 1.33 7.13 12.46
CA GLY A 271 2.29 7.97 13.17
C GLY A 271 1.84 9.43 13.26
N TYR A 272 2.51 10.18 14.14
CA TYR A 272 2.32 11.60 14.35
C TYR A 272 3.68 12.29 14.44
N THR A 273 3.86 13.42 13.76
CA THR A 273 5.09 14.22 13.81
C THR A 273 4.81 15.71 13.94
N GLU A 274 5.73 16.40 14.60
CA GLU A 274 5.85 17.86 14.67
C GLU A 274 7.14 18.34 14.01
N ASP A 275 7.91 17.44 13.39
CA ASP A 275 9.12 17.76 12.68
C ASP A 275 8.83 18.34 11.29
N PRO A 276 9.62 19.31 10.80
CA PRO A 276 9.45 19.90 9.47
C PRO A 276 10.03 18.99 8.38
N LEU A 277 9.32 17.89 8.07
CA LEU A 277 9.77 16.85 7.17
C LEU A 277 9.63 17.22 5.69
N VAL A 278 10.46 16.59 4.86
CA VAL A 278 10.34 16.54 3.41
C VAL A 278 10.28 15.10 2.93
N SER A 279 9.96 14.88 1.66
CA SER A 279 9.70 13.53 1.11
C SER A 279 10.86 12.54 1.24
N SER A 280 12.11 12.99 1.28
CA SER A 280 13.27 12.12 1.48
C SER A 280 13.39 11.58 2.92
N ASP A 281 12.83 12.29 3.90
CA ASP A 281 12.92 11.91 5.32
C ASP A 281 12.01 10.72 5.66
N ILE A 282 10.97 10.51 4.83
CA ILE A 282 9.99 9.44 5.05
C ILE A 282 10.26 8.18 4.25
N VAL A 283 11.39 8.12 3.52
CA VAL A 283 11.78 6.90 2.78
C VAL A 283 12.07 5.77 3.77
N GLY A 284 11.41 4.64 3.57
CA GLY A 284 11.58 3.45 4.41
C GLY A 284 10.77 3.43 5.70
N ILE A 285 9.94 4.45 5.99
CA ILE A 285 9.07 4.41 7.18
C ILE A 285 8.04 3.28 7.08
N THR A 286 7.70 2.71 8.23
CA THR A 286 6.74 1.60 8.32
C THR A 286 5.34 2.00 8.80
N TYR A 287 5.13 3.28 9.14
CA TYR A 287 3.78 3.80 9.32
C TYR A 287 3.05 3.79 7.97
N GLY A 288 1.83 3.31 7.92
CA GLY A 288 0.98 3.40 6.73
C GLY A 288 0.64 4.85 6.37
N SER A 289 0.61 5.70 7.40
CA SER A 289 0.35 7.13 7.34
C SER A 289 1.10 7.82 8.49
N LEU A 290 1.79 8.92 8.22
CA LEU A 290 2.47 9.74 9.21
C LEU A 290 1.87 11.14 9.18
N PHE A 291 1.02 11.45 10.17
CA PHE A 291 0.36 12.74 10.26
C PHE A 291 1.35 13.85 10.56
N ASP A 292 1.30 14.93 9.78
CA ASP A 292 2.15 16.12 9.94
C ASP A 292 1.36 17.25 10.59
N ALA A 293 1.54 17.41 11.89
CA ALA A 293 0.85 18.43 12.68
C ALA A 293 1.26 19.87 12.29
N THR A 294 2.43 20.05 11.68
CA THR A 294 2.91 21.38 11.25
C THR A 294 2.14 21.91 10.04
N GLN A 295 1.43 21.03 9.31
CA GLN A 295 0.68 21.37 8.11
C GLN A 295 -0.81 21.55 8.33
N THR A 296 -1.31 21.32 9.54
CA THR A 296 -2.73 21.53 9.88
C THR A 296 -3.10 23.00 9.75
N LYS A 297 -4.17 23.29 9.01
CA LYS A 297 -4.71 24.63 8.86
C LYS A 297 -6.22 24.62 9.02
N VAL A 298 -6.73 25.57 9.79
CA VAL A 298 -8.15 25.86 9.89
C VAL A 298 -8.39 27.27 9.37
N MET A 299 -9.21 27.38 8.32
CA MET A 299 -9.61 28.67 7.75
C MET A 299 -11.08 28.91 8.07
N THR A 300 -11.37 30.03 8.73
CA THR A 300 -12.72 30.43 9.12
C THR A 300 -13.14 31.67 8.37
N VAL A 301 -14.31 31.62 7.71
CA VAL A 301 -14.93 32.75 7.01
C VAL A 301 -16.40 32.80 7.39
N GLY A 302 -16.77 33.78 8.22
CA GLY A 302 -18.11 33.83 8.79
C GLY A 302 -18.37 32.62 9.70
N ASP A 303 -19.42 31.86 9.38
CA ASP A 303 -19.84 30.62 10.05
C ASP A 303 -19.24 29.34 9.42
N LYS A 304 -18.41 29.48 8.37
CA LYS A 304 -17.88 28.36 7.61
C LYS A 304 -16.42 28.10 7.96
N GLN A 305 -16.07 26.83 8.06
CA GLN A 305 -14.68 26.40 8.23
C GLN A 305 -14.25 25.41 7.15
N LEU A 306 -12.99 25.57 6.72
CA LEU A 306 -12.24 24.55 5.96
C LEU A 306 -11.07 24.09 6.82
N VAL A 307 -10.94 22.78 6.96
CA VAL A 307 -9.88 22.14 7.72
C VAL A 307 -8.97 21.38 6.76
N LYS A 308 -7.71 21.79 6.68
CA LYS A 308 -6.68 21.07 5.91
C LYS A 308 -5.83 20.24 6.85
N THR A 309 -5.71 18.96 6.55
CA THR A 309 -4.81 18.01 7.22
C THR A 309 -3.89 17.37 6.20
N VAL A 310 -2.69 16.95 6.66
CA VAL A 310 -1.65 16.36 5.80
C VAL A 310 -1.06 15.13 6.46
N SER A 311 -0.89 14.07 5.66
CA SER A 311 -0.14 12.89 6.08
C SER A 311 0.89 12.47 5.03
N TRP A 312 2.08 12.11 5.49
CA TRP A 312 3.15 11.52 4.70
C TRP A 312 3.02 10.01 4.60
N TYR A 313 3.50 9.44 3.50
CA TYR A 313 3.66 8.00 3.35
C TYR A 313 4.76 7.67 2.34
N ASP A 314 5.60 6.70 2.66
CA ASP A 314 6.39 6.05 1.62
C ASP A 314 5.43 5.17 0.82
N ASN A 315 5.10 5.58 -0.41
CA ASN A 315 4.12 4.86 -1.24
C ASN A 315 4.53 3.41 -1.54
N GLU A 316 5.78 3.04 -1.28
CA GLU A 316 6.29 1.66 -1.36
C GLU A 316 6.35 0.99 0.03
N MET A 317 7.19 1.48 0.96
CA MET A 317 7.42 0.80 2.25
C MET A 317 6.27 0.98 3.23
N SER A 318 5.67 2.17 3.34
CA SER A 318 4.48 2.38 4.20
C SER A 318 3.35 1.43 3.81
N TYR A 319 3.07 1.36 2.49
CA TYR A 319 2.05 0.46 1.96
C TYR A 319 2.41 -1.01 2.22
N THR A 320 3.65 -1.40 1.94
CA THR A 320 4.13 -2.77 2.16
C THR A 320 4.04 -3.17 3.64
N ALA A 321 4.40 -2.29 4.56
CA ALA A 321 4.29 -2.55 5.99
C ALA A 321 2.83 -2.81 6.42
N GLN A 322 1.88 -2.00 5.91
CA GLN A 322 0.44 -2.21 6.15
C GLN A 322 -0.06 -3.52 5.54
N LEU A 323 0.37 -3.81 4.31
CA LEU A 323 0.04 -5.05 3.62
C LEU A 323 0.48 -6.29 4.42
N ILE A 324 1.69 -6.26 4.98
CA ILE A 324 2.21 -7.38 5.80
C ILE A 324 1.50 -7.45 7.16
N ARG A 325 1.13 -6.33 7.79
CA ARG A 325 0.27 -6.34 8.98
C ARG A 325 -1.09 -6.98 8.69
N THR A 326 -1.72 -6.57 7.58
CA THR A 326 -2.99 -7.16 7.11
C THR A 326 -2.85 -8.66 6.84
N LEU A 327 -1.77 -9.08 6.18
CA LEU A 327 -1.49 -10.49 5.90
C LEU A 327 -1.30 -11.28 7.20
N ALA A 328 -0.50 -10.76 8.14
CA ALA A 328 -0.25 -11.41 9.43
C ALA A 328 -1.55 -11.54 10.26
N TYR A 329 -2.37 -10.51 10.29
CA TYR A 329 -3.67 -10.54 10.94
C TYR A 329 -4.59 -11.58 10.28
N PHE A 330 -4.71 -11.55 8.96
CA PHE A 330 -5.52 -12.51 8.19
C PHE A 330 -5.03 -13.95 8.37
N ALA A 331 -3.73 -14.15 8.54
CA ALA A 331 -3.13 -15.46 8.83
C ALA A 331 -3.47 -15.97 10.25
N SER A 332 -3.77 -15.08 11.17
CA SER A 332 -4.08 -15.42 12.57
C SER A 332 -5.53 -15.81 12.81
N LEU A 333 -6.42 -15.51 11.85
CA LEU A 333 -7.82 -15.90 11.84
C LEU A 333 -7.98 -17.32 11.28
#